data_10de243fd857048986ef1eaad34d482f
#
_entry.id   10de243fd857048986ef1eaad34d482f
#
_cell.length_a   1.000
_cell.length_b   1.000
_cell.length_c   1.000
_cell.angle_alpha   90.00
_cell.angle_beta   90.00
_cell.angle_gamma   90.00
#
_symmetry.space_group_name_H-M   'P 1'
#
loop_
_entity.id
_entity.type
_entity.pdbx_description
1 polymer ?
#
loop_
_entity_poly.entity_id
_entity_poly.type
_entity_poly.pdbx_seq_one_letter_code
_entity_poly.pdbx_strand_id
1 'polypeptide(L)'
;MKIALLNDTHCGTRNSSDIFLDNAEKFYNDVFFPCLLERGISHIVHLGDYYDNRKFINFRALNRNRNHFLKPLREYGMTMDIICGNHDTYYKNTNELNSLKELLGHYMNEVNILHEPTVMDYDGFKLGLVPWISAENEKQSLDFIANAKCDWLGGHFDIEGYEMMKGRKCELGSAAYISHSWKLKL
;
A
#
# COMPACT_ATOMS: atom_id res chain seq x y z
N MET A 1 -8.40 18.15 4.99
CA MET A 1 -7.87 17.07 5.89
C MET A 1 -6.40 16.84 5.60
N LYS A 2 -5.59 16.40 6.57
CA LYS A 2 -4.22 15.91 6.34
C LYS A 2 -4.25 14.40 6.33
N ILE A 3 -3.55 13.77 5.38
CA ILE A 3 -3.39 12.32 5.29
C ILE A 3 -1.92 11.94 5.32
N ALA A 4 -1.60 10.74 5.80
CA ALA A 4 -0.26 10.18 5.70
C ALA A 4 -0.22 9.17 4.54
N LEU A 5 0.78 9.28 3.67
CA LEU A 5 1.06 8.27 2.66
C LEU A 5 2.13 7.32 3.19
N LEU A 6 1.87 6.03 3.12
CA LEU A 6 2.76 4.95 3.55
C LEU A 6 2.77 3.86 2.47
N ASN A 7 3.88 3.20 2.25
CA ASN A 7 3.98 2.07 1.33
C ASN A 7 5.15 1.16 1.70
N ASP A 8 5.18 -0.03 1.11
CA ASP A 8 6.30 -0.98 1.21
C ASP A 8 6.75 -1.28 2.63
N THR A 9 5.79 -1.52 3.54
CA THR A 9 6.10 -1.85 4.93
C THR A 9 6.67 -3.25 5.11
N HIS A 10 6.40 -4.15 4.15
CA HIS A 10 6.98 -5.49 4.05
C HIS A 10 7.07 -6.21 5.40
N CYS A 11 5.95 -6.29 6.11
CA CYS A 11 5.90 -7.00 7.39
C CYS A 11 6.39 -8.44 7.23
N GLY A 12 7.44 -8.79 7.97
CA GLY A 12 8.09 -10.10 7.89
C GLY A 12 9.25 -10.17 6.90
N THR A 13 9.75 -9.04 6.43
CA THR A 13 10.89 -8.97 5.49
C THR A 13 12.12 -9.73 6.00
N ARG A 14 12.96 -10.17 5.06
CA ARG A 14 14.18 -10.96 5.32
C ARG A 14 13.91 -12.19 6.19
N ASN A 15 12.88 -12.95 5.81
CA ASN A 15 12.46 -14.14 6.55
C ASN A 15 12.10 -13.86 8.02
N SER A 16 11.45 -12.73 8.26
CA SER A 16 11.05 -12.26 9.60
C SER A 16 12.23 -12.09 10.56
N SER A 17 13.33 -11.57 10.05
CA SER A 17 14.53 -11.27 10.84
C SER A 17 14.22 -10.34 12.00
N ASP A 18 14.71 -10.65 13.19
CA ASP A 18 14.49 -9.84 14.40
C ASP A 18 14.98 -8.41 14.24
N ILE A 19 16.10 -8.20 13.56
CA ILE A 19 16.65 -6.86 13.31
C ILE A 19 15.65 -5.99 12.55
N PHE A 20 14.98 -6.54 11.51
CA PHE A 20 14.00 -5.80 10.75
C PHE A 20 12.70 -5.61 11.52
N LEU A 21 12.26 -6.61 12.27
CA LEU A 21 11.09 -6.49 13.14
C LEU A 21 11.30 -5.44 14.24
N ASP A 22 12.49 -5.42 14.88
CA ASP A 22 12.84 -4.43 15.90
C ASP A 22 12.91 -3.01 15.33
N ASN A 23 13.45 -2.86 14.11
CA ASN A 23 13.50 -1.56 13.44
C ASN A 23 12.10 -1.06 13.05
N ALA A 24 11.24 -1.93 12.55
CA ALA A 24 9.85 -1.58 12.23
C ALA A 24 9.09 -1.15 13.49
N GLU A 25 9.25 -1.90 14.59
CA GLU A 25 8.64 -1.58 15.88
C GLU A 25 9.10 -0.22 16.40
N LYS A 26 10.42 0.05 16.40
CA LYS A 26 10.96 1.37 16.76
C LYS A 26 10.43 2.48 15.87
N PHE A 27 10.37 2.24 14.58
CA PHE A 27 9.82 3.22 13.64
C PHE A 27 8.38 3.58 13.97
N TYR A 28 7.53 2.58 14.21
CA TYR A 28 6.13 2.83 14.53
C TYR A 28 5.95 3.52 15.87
N ASN A 29 6.64 3.05 16.91
CA ASN A 29 6.48 3.56 18.27
C ASN A 29 7.14 4.92 18.49
N ASP A 30 8.32 5.14 17.92
CA ASP A 30 9.16 6.31 18.24
C ASP A 30 9.04 7.43 17.21
N VAL A 31 8.60 7.11 15.98
CA VAL A 31 8.59 8.07 14.87
C VAL A 31 7.20 8.21 14.26
N PHE A 32 6.64 7.13 13.73
CA PHE A 32 5.46 7.20 12.86
C PHE A 32 4.23 7.70 13.61
N PHE A 33 3.76 6.96 14.61
CA PHE A 33 2.56 7.36 15.36
C PHE A 33 2.75 8.68 16.12
N PRO A 34 3.86 8.94 16.80
CA PRO A 34 4.11 10.26 17.42
C PRO A 34 4.02 11.41 16.42
N CYS A 35 4.61 11.26 15.24
CA CYS A 35 4.55 12.27 14.18
C CYS A 35 3.11 12.51 13.68
N LEU A 36 2.30 11.44 13.52
CA LEU A 36 0.91 11.59 13.10
C LEU A 36 0.09 12.32 14.16
N LEU A 37 0.25 11.96 15.44
CA LEU A 37 -0.43 12.59 16.56
C LEU A 37 -0.07 14.08 16.68
N GLU A 38 1.24 14.40 16.64
CA GLU A 38 1.72 15.79 16.69
C GLU A 38 1.14 16.64 15.57
N ARG A 39 0.97 16.08 14.37
CA ARG A 39 0.47 16.78 13.18
C ARG A 39 -1.05 16.77 13.05
N GLY A 40 -1.76 16.09 13.96
CA GLY A 40 -3.21 15.91 13.91
C GLY A 40 -3.66 15.13 12.68
N ILE A 41 -2.88 14.10 12.28
CA ILE A 41 -3.20 13.20 11.18
C ILE A 41 -3.86 11.95 11.75
N SER A 42 -5.07 11.65 11.30
CA SER A 42 -5.84 10.49 11.75
C SER A 42 -6.16 9.51 10.62
N HIS A 43 -5.69 9.79 9.40
CA HIS A 43 -5.95 8.93 8.25
C HIS A 43 -4.67 8.61 7.49
N ILE A 44 -4.49 7.32 7.17
CA ILE A 44 -3.35 6.76 6.46
C ILE A 44 -3.84 6.23 5.12
N VAL A 45 -3.08 6.46 4.06
CA VAL A 45 -3.25 5.77 2.77
C VAL A 45 -2.01 4.92 2.55
N HIS A 46 -2.20 3.60 2.48
CA HIS A 46 -1.12 2.63 2.26
C HIS A 46 -1.14 2.12 0.82
N LEU A 47 -0.04 2.33 0.11
CA LEU A 47 0.05 2.07 -1.33
C LEU A 47 0.56 0.66 -1.68
N GLY A 48 0.30 -0.32 -0.82
CA GLY A 48 0.58 -1.74 -1.09
C GLY A 48 1.89 -2.26 -0.51
N ASP A 49 2.14 -3.54 -0.72
CA ASP A 49 3.25 -4.31 -0.15
C ASP A 49 3.31 -4.20 1.38
N TYR A 50 2.15 -4.47 1.99
CA TYR A 50 2.04 -4.47 3.45
C TYR A 50 2.75 -5.66 4.07
N TYR A 51 2.57 -6.87 3.49
CA TYR A 51 3.27 -8.08 3.89
C TYR A 51 4.37 -8.43 2.88
N ASP A 52 5.48 -9.01 3.37
CA ASP A 52 6.63 -9.35 2.54
C ASP A 52 6.43 -10.63 1.70
N ASN A 53 5.68 -11.60 2.23
CA ASN A 53 5.58 -12.91 1.60
C ASN A 53 4.16 -13.21 1.10
N ARG A 54 4.07 -13.63 -0.16
CA ARG A 54 2.81 -13.93 -0.85
C ARG A 54 2.02 -15.09 -0.27
N LYS A 55 2.69 -16.10 0.29
CA LYS A 55 2.09 -17.41 0.56
C LYS A 55 1.99 -17.79 2.03
N PHE A 56 2.75 -17.14 2.89
CA PHE A 56 2.75 -17.43 4.32
C PHE A 56 3.20 -16.22 5.12
N ILE A 57 2.82 -16.19 6.38
CA ILE A 57 3.31 -15.21 7.33
C ILE A 57 3.85 -15.90 8.57
N ASN A 58 4.97 -15.43 9.08
CA ASN A 58 5.49 -15.86 10.36
C ASN A 58 4.63 -15.30 11.49
N PHE A 59 4.16 -16.16 12.40
CA PHE A 59 3.29 -15.75 13.51
C PHE A 59 3.92 -14.70 14.43
N ARG A 60 5.23 -14.71 14.58
CA ARG A 60 5.94 -13.67 15.36
C ARG A 60 5.86 -12.32 14.65
N ALA A 61 6.09 -12.27 13.35
CA ALA A 61 5.95 -11.04 12.55
C ALA A 61 4.50 -10.53 12.59
N LEU A 62 3.52 -11.42 12.42
CA LEU A 62 2.10 -11.08 12.52
C LEU A 62 1.74 -10.54 13.91
N ASN A 63 2.22 -11.17 14.97
CA ASN A 63 1.97 -10.72 16.34
C ASN A 63 2.56 -9.34 16.62
N ARG A 64 3.82 -9.11 16.20
CA ARG A 64 4.49 -7.80 16.36
C ARG A 64 3.79 -6.72 15.55
N ASN A 65 3.42 -6.99 14.32
CA ASN A 65 2.65 -6.05 13.49
C ASN A 65 1.32 -5.69 14.15
N ARG A 66 0.60 -6.68 14.67
CA ARG A 66 -0.65 -6.45 15.40
C ARG A 66 -0.44 -5.52 16.60
N ASN A 67 0.59 -5.77 17.40
CA ASN A 67 0.82 -5.03 18.62
C ASN A 67 1.38 -3.61 18.39
N HIS A 68 2.20 -3.41 17.35
CA HIS A 68 2.93 -2.17 17.14
C HIS A 68 2.41 -1.32 15.97
N PHE A 69 1.48 -1.85 15.16
CA PHE A 69 0.83 -1.09 14.10
C PHE A 69 -0.69 -1.11 14.23
N LEU A 70 -1.34 -2.29 14.16
CA LEU A 70 -2.80 -2.36 14.09
C LEU A 70 -3.49 -1.96 15.40
N LYS A 71 -2.93 -2.37 16.55
CA LYS A 71 -3.46 -1.98 17.85
C LYS A 71 -3.31 -0.49 18.13
N PRO A 72 -2.15 0.16 17.93
CA PRO A 72 -2.04 1.61 18.00
C PRO A 72 -2.95 2.36 17.02
N LEU A 73 -3.11 1.87 15.78
CA LEU A 73 -4.05 2.44 14.81
C LEU A 73 -5.45 2.57 15.42
N ARG A 74 -5.95 1.49 16.04
CA ARG A 74 -7.24 1.45 16.74
C ARG A 74 -7.27 2.33 17.99
N GLU A 75 -6.26 2.24 18.84
CA GLU A 75 -6.20 2.96 20.12
C GLU A 75 -6.15 4.47 19.92
N TYR A 76 -5.52 4.95 18.84
CA TYR A 76 -5.47 6.36 18.49
C TYR A 76 -6.68 6.82 17.65
N GLY A 77 -7.65 5.93 17.38
CA GLY A 77 -8.82 6.25 16.56
C GLY A 77 -8.48 6.60 15.12
N MET A 78 -7.36 6.06 14.59
CA MET A 78 -6.93 6.29 13.23
C MET A 78 -7.57 5.28 12.28
N THR A 79 -7.68 5.67 11.01
CA THR A 79 -8.18 4.82 9.92
C THR A 79 -7.16 4.70 8.80
N MET A 80 -7.27 3.65 7.98
CA MET A 80 -6.37 3.40 6.88
C MET A 80 -7.13 2.91 5.64
N ASP A 81 -6.94 3.58 4.50
CA ASP A 81 -7.24 3.01 3.19
C ASP A 81 -6.00 2.29 2.67
N ILE A 82 -6.15 1.08 2.16
CA ILE A 82 -5.03 0.29 1.65
C ILE A 82 -5.36 -0.37 0.33
N ILE A 83 -4.43 -0.29 -0.61
CA ILE A 83 -4.45 -1.05 -1.85
C ILE A 83 -3.50 -2.25 -1.79
N CYS A 84 -3.77 -3.26 -2.62
CA CYS A 84 -2.94 -4.44 -2.74
C CYS A 84 -1.67 -4.13 -3.55
N GLY A 85 -0.51 -4.49 -3.03
CA GLY A 85 0.76 -4.53 -3.75
C GLY A 85 1.05 -5.92 -4.33
N ASN A 86 2.15 -6.05 -5.06
CA ASN A 86 2.50 -7.33 -5.68
C ASN A 86 2.92 -8.42 -4.67
N HIS A 87 3.46 -8.04 -3.51
CA HIS A 87 3.77 -8.98 -2.43
C HIS A 87 2.55 -9.41 -1.62
N ASP A 88 1.47 -8.66 -1.66
CA ASP A 88 0.24 -9.02 -0.95
C ASP A 88 -0.57 -10.10 -1.67
N THR A 89 -0.39 -10.27 -3.00
CA THR A 89 -1.15 -11.24 -3.80
C THR A 89 -0.59 -12.66 -3.70
N TYR A 90 -1.44 -13.67 -3.56
CA TYR A 90 -1.01 -15.07 -3.59
C TYR A 90 -0.56 -15.51 -4.99
N TYR A 91 -1.38 -15.22 -6.00
CA TYR A 91 -1.10 -15.49 -7.41
C TYR A 91 -0.57 -14.24 -8.12
N LYS A 92 0.26 -14.42 -9.16
CA LYS A 92 0.83 -13.28 -9.90
C LYS A 92 -0.14 -12.65 -10.90
N ASN A 93 -1.17 -13.38 -11.30
CA ASN A 93 -2.09 -13.01 -12.38
C ASN A 93 -3.44 -12.48 -11.89
N THR A 94 -3.69 -12.49 -10.59
CA THR A 94 -4.95 -12.02 -9.97
C THR A 94 -4.70 -11.45 -8.59
N ASN A 95 -5.51 -10.48 -8.17
CA ASN A 95 -5.52 -9.90 -6.83
C ASN A 95 -6.63 -10.50 -5.94
N GLU A 96 -7.37 -11.50 -6.41
CA GLU A 96 -8.53 -12.05 -5.71
C GLU A 96 -8.16 -12.61 -4.34
N LEU A 97 -7.16 -13.50 -4.31
CA LEU A 97 -6.61 -14.03 -3.07
C LEU A 97 -5.39 -13.22 -2.65
N ASN A 98 -5.51 -12.47 -1.56
CA ASN A 98 -4.44 -11.63 -1.06
C ASN A 98 -4.41 -11.56 0.48
N SER A 99 -3.22 -11.28 1.02
CA SER A 99 -2.96 -11.24 2.46
C SER A 99 -3.76 -10.16 3.18
N LEU A 100 -4.11 -9.07 2.50
CA LEU A 100 -4.87 -7.98 3.13
C LEU A 100 -6.27 -8.47 3.51
N LYS A 101 -6.98 -9.14 2.59
CA LYS A 101 -8.30 -9.73 2.86
C LYS A 101 -8.23 -10.75 3.99
N GLU A 102 -7.26 -11.66 3.91
CA GLU A 102 -7.16 -12.78 4.84
C GLU A 102 -6.75 -12.36 6.25
N LEU A 103 -5.89 -11.34 6.39
CA LEU A 103 -5.29 -10.97 7.67
C LEU A 103 -5.83 -9.66 8.25
N LEU A 104 -6.26 -8.71 7.42
CA LEU A 104 -6.78 -7.42 7.86
C LEU A 104 -8.31 -7.35 7.83
N GLY A 105 -9.00 -8.31 7.23
CA GLY A 105 -10.46 -8.33 7.15
C GLY A 105 -11.18 -8.25 8.50
N HIS A 106 -10.52 -8.61 9.60
CA HIS A 106 -11.03 -8.47 10.97
C HIS A 106 -10.91 -7.06 11.55
N TYR A 107 -10.24 -6.14 10.85
CA TYR A 107 -10.04 -4.73 11.24
C TYR A 107 -10.89 -3.78 10.38
N MET A 108 -12.09 -4.21 9.97
CA MET A 108 -12.94 -3.48 9.02
C MET A 108 -13.36 -2.08 9.46
N ASN A 109 -13.34 -1.80 10.76
CA ASN A 109 -13.67 -0.46 11.27
C ASN A 109 -12.51 0.53 11.10
N GLU A 110 -11.28 0.04 11.09
CA GLU A 110 -10.07 0.83 11.01
C GLU A 110 -9.42 0.77 9.63
N VAL A 111 -9.59 -0.34 8.92
CA VAL A 111 -8.90 -0.62 7.65
C VAL A 111 -9.93 -0.85 6.54
N ASN A 112 -9.90 0.03 5.54
CA ASN A 112 -10.67 -0.11 4.32
C ASN A 112 -9.75 -0.65 3.20
N ILE A 113 -10.01 -1.87 2.74
CA ILE A 113 -9.21 -2.52 1.69
C ILE A 113 -9.84 -2.22 0.34
N LEU A 114 -9.12 -1.48 -0.49
CA LEU A 114 -9.55 -1.13 -1.83
C LEU A 114 -9.11 -2.22 -2.82
N HIS A 115 -10.07 -2.95 -3.35
CA HIS A 115 -9.83 -4.10 -4.24
C HIS A 115 -9.72 -3.70 -5.70
N GLU A 116 -10.33 -2.58 -6.06
CA GLU A 116 -10.44 -2.08 -7.43
C GLU A 116 -9.93 -0.64 -7.49
N PRO A 117 -9.52 -0.18 -8.69
CA PRO A 117 -9.18 1.22 -8.90
C PRO A 117 -10.33 2.13 -8.47
N THR A 118 -10.06 3.04 -7.53
CA THR A 118 -11.08 3.84 -6.85
C THR A 118 -10.61 5.27 -6.65
N VAL A 119 -11.50 6.26 -6.81
CA VAL A 119 -11.23 7.65 -6.41
C VAL A 119 -11.75 7.85 -4.99
N MET A 120 -10.85 8.18 -4.08
CA MET A 120 -11.17 8.57 -2.71
C MET A 120 -11.16 10.09 -2.59
N ASP A 121 -12.11 10.63 -1.83
CA ASP A 121 -12.20 12.07 -1.56
C ASP A 121 -11.81 12.33 -0.09
N TYR A 122 -10.72 13.04 0.09
CA TYR A 122 -10.18 13.42 1.38
C TYR A 122 -10.39 14.93 1.61
N ASP A 123 -11.62 15.29 1.97
CA ASP A 123 -12.01 16.67 2.27
C ASP A 123 -11.79 17.62 1.06
N GLY A 124 -12.27 17.17 -0.10
CA GLY A 124 -12.18 17.88 -1.39
C GLY A 124 -10.91 17.58 -2.20
N PHE A 125 -9.92 16.90 -1.62
CA PHE A 125 -8.76 16.39 -2.35
C PHE A 125 -9.04 14.96 -2.85
N LYS A 126 -9.06 14.80 -4.17
CA LYS A 126 -9.38 13.52 -4.81
C LYS A 126 -8.12 12.77 -5.17
N LEU A 127 -7.93 11.60 -4.55
CA LEU A 127 -6.82 10.70 -4.82
C LEU A 127 -7.34 9.45 -5.53
N GLY A 128 -6.92 9.23 -6.77
CA GLY A 128 -7.13 7.97 -7.48
C GLY A 128 -6.15 6.91 -6.94
N LEU A 129 -6.67 5.79 -6.48
CA LEU A 129 -5.88 4.68 -5.94
C LEU A 129 -6.01 3.45 -6.81
N VAL A 130 -4.89 2.91 -7.26
CA VAL A 130 -4.83 1.76 -8.18
C VAL A 130 -4.04 0.63 -7.54
N PRO A 131 -4.69 -0.49 -7.19
CA PRO A 131 -4.00 -1.70 -6.72
C PRO A 131 -3.01 -2.25 -7.75
N TRP A 132 -2.18 -3.20 -7.34
CA TRP A 132 -1.28 -3.93 -8.23
C TRP A 132 -1.99 -4.37 -9.50
N ILE A 133 -1.41 -4.02 -10.65
CA ILE A 133 -1.96 -4.37 -11.96
C ILE A 133 -1.53 -5.79 -12.32
N SER A 134 -2.50 -6.69 -12.35
CA SER A 134 -2.36 -8.08 -12.77
C SER A 134 -3.01 -8.29 -14.14
N ALA A 135 -2.77 -9.44 -14.76
CA ALA A 135 -3.39 -9.75 -16.05
C ALA A 135 -4.93 -9.71 -16.02
N GLU A 136 -5.53 -10.00 -14.87
CA GLU A 136 -6.98 -10.00 -14.69
C GLU A 136 -7.58 -8.59 -14.70
N ASN A 137 -6.94 -7.63 -14.03
CA ASN A 137 -7.46 -6.28 -13.83
C ASN A 137 -6.80 -5.22 -14.72
N GLU A 138 -5.90 -5.61 -15.62
CA GLU A 138 -5.10 -4.69 -16.44
C GLU A 138 -5.98 -3.69 -17.21
N LYS A 139 -6.96 -4.20 -17.93
CA LYS A 139 -7.84 -3.33 -18.74
C LYS A 139 -8.58 -2.32 -17.87
N GLN A 140 -9.19 -2.78 -16.77
CA GLN A 140 -9.92 -1.91 -15.84
C GLN A 140 -9.02 -0.85 -15.24
N SER A 141 -7.81 -1.25 -14.81
CA SER A 141 -6.83 -0.35 -14.21
C SER A 141 -6.33 0.70 -15.19
N LEU A 142 -6.02 0.31 -16.42
CA LEU A 142 -5.57 1.25 -17.46
C LEU A 142 -6.68 2.21 -17.89
N ASP A 143 -7.91 1.71 -18.06
CA ASP A 143 -9.07 2.54 -18.36
C ASP A 143 -9.33 3.56 -17.23
N PHE A 144 -9.19 3.13 -15.97
CA PHE A 144 -9.31 4.02 -14.82
C PHE A 144 -8.20 5.09 -14.82
N ILE A 145 -6.94 4.70 -15.00
CA ILE A 145 -5.81 5.61 -15.06
C ILE A 145 -6.01 6.68 -16.14
N ALA A 146 -6.52 6.29 -17.31
CA ALA A 146 -6.74 7.21 -18.41
C ALA A 146 -7.88 8.20 -18.18
N ASN A 147 -8.93 7.82 -17.42
CA ASN A 147 -10.18 8.56 -17.34
C ASN A 147 -10.54 9.08 -15.94
N ALA A 148 -9.81 8.69 -14.89
CA ALA A 148 -10.14 9.08 -13.53
C ALA A 148 -10.08 10.61 -13.34
N LYS A 149 -11.13 11.14 -12.73
CA LYS A 149 -11.21 12.56 -12.36
C LYS A 149 -10.73 12.73 -10.93
N CYS A 150 -9.43 12.82 -10.76
CA CYS A 150 -8.76 13.00 -9.49
C CYS A 150 -7.65 14.04 -9.59
N ASP A 151 -7.24 14.60 -8.44
CA ASP A 151 -6.17 15.59 -8.37
C ASP A 151 -4.81 14.92 -8.48
N TRP A 152 -4.67 13.76 -7.80
CA TRP A 152 -3.48 12.92 -7.86
C TRP A 152 -3.89 11.47 -8.08
N LEU A 153 -2.92 10.69 -8.58
CA LEU A 153 -3.06 9.24 -8.74
C LEU A 153 -1.91 8.56 -8.00
N GLY A 154 -2.26 7.65 -7.12
CA GLY A 154 -1.34 6.77 -6.42
C GLY A 154 -1.62 5.32 -6.76
N GLY A 155 -0.60 4.49 -6.75
CA GLY A 155 -0.76 3.07 -7.00
C GLY A 155 0.51 2.29 -6.76
N HIS A 156 0.41 0.96 -6.82
CA HIS A 156 1.55 0.07 -6.72
C HIS A 156 1.96 -0.38 -8.12
N PHE A 157 3.00 0.27 -8.66
CA PHE A 157 3.34 0.16 -10.09
C PHE A 157 4.79 -0.26 -10.32
N ASP A 158 4.99 -1.11 -11.33
CA ASP A 158 6.27 -1.26 -12.03
C ASP A 158 6.26 -0.37 -13.27
N ILE A 159 6.95 0.77 -13.22
CA ILE A 159 6.97 1.71 -14.34
C ILE A 159 8.25 1.50 -15.15
N GLU A 160 8.11 1.07 -16.41
CA GLU A 160 9.24 0.87 -17.30
C GLU A 160 10.07 2.16 -17.45
N GLY A 161 11.39 1.99 -17.37
CA GLY A 161 12.35 3.10 -17.49
C GLY A 161 12.59 3.88 -16.19
N TYR A 162 11.81 3.69 -15.14
CA TYR A 162 12.08 4.27 -13.82
C TYR A 162 13.16 3.49 -13.07
N GLU A 163 13.98 4.20 -12.31
CA GLU A 163 15.00 3.56 -11.47
C GLU A 163 14.35 2.91 -10.24
N MET A 164 14.43 1.59 -10.16
CA MET A 164 14.05 0.83 -8.95
C MET A 164 15.14 0.90 -7.87
N MET A 165 16.39 1.01 -8.29
CA MET A 165 17.57 1.23 -7.46
C MET A 165 18.56 2.06 -8.26
N LYS A 166 19.51 2.74 -7.60
CA LYS A 166 20.53 3.54 -8.27
C LYS A 166 21.23 2.76 -9.39
N GLY A 167 21.04 3.22 -10.62
CA GLY A 167 21.62 2.63 -11.82
C GLY A 167 20.89 1.38 -12.37
N ARG A 168 19.74 0.97 -11.78
CA ARG A 168 18.95 -0.16 -12.25
C ARG A 168 17.52 0.27 -12.58
N LYS A 169 17.22 0.35 -13.85
CA LYS A 169 15.88 0.67 -14.36
C LYS A 169 14.99 -0.58 -14.40
N CYS A 170 13.69 -0.36 -14.28
CA CYS A 170 12.69 -1.38 -14.57
C CYS A 170 12.67 -1.64 -16.09
N GLU A 171 13.03 -2.86 -16.51
CA GLU A 171 13.12 -3.24 -17.93
C GLU A 171 11.85 -3.91 -18.46
N LEU A 172 10.97 -4.41 -17.57
CA LEU A 172 9.80 -5.21 -17.91
C LEU A 172 8.58 -4.82 -17.06
N GLY A 173 8.36 -3.51 -16.89
CA GLY A 173 7.21 -3.04 -16.16
C GLY A 173 5.91 -3.25 -16.95
N SER A 174 4.85 -3.70 -16.30
CA SER A 174 3.49 -3.74 -16.86
C SER A 174 2.97 -2.36 -17.26
N ALA A 175 3.67 -1.33 -16.88
CA ALA A 175 3.30 0.06 -17.05
C ALA A 175 4.00 0.78 -18.21
N ALA A 176 4.50 0.06 -19.23
CA ALA A 176 4.88 0.66 -20.51
C ALA A 176 3.76 1.54 -21.10
N TYR A 177 2.53 1.28 -20.71
CA TYR A 177 1.34 2.02 -21.10
C TYR A 177 1.10 3.32 -20.34
N ILE A 178 1.60 3.45 -19.11
CA ILE A 178 1.41 4.66 -18.29
C ILE A 178 2.25 5.82 -18.85
N SER A 179 3.42 5.54 -19.42
CA SER A 179 4.31 6.56 -19.96
C SER A 179 3.76 7.30 -21.18
N HIS A 180 2.81 6.72 -21.91
CA HIS A 180 2.25 7.31 -23.12
C HIS A 180 0.97 8.12 -22.88
N SER A 181 0.23 7.88 -21.80
CA SER A 181 -1.04 8.54 -21.51
C SER A 181 -0.98 9.59 -20.40
N TRP A 182 0.07 9.56 -19.57
CA TRP A 182 0.24 10.48 -18.44
C TRP A 182 1.30 11.52 -18.72
N LYS A 183 0.88 12.74 -19.03
CA LYS A 183 1.67 13.91 -18.69
C LYS A 183 1.53 14.05 -17.17
N LEU A 184 2.47 13.48 -16.43
CA LEU A 184 2.69 13.81 -15.03
C LEU A 184 2.74 15.34 -14.94
N LYS A 185 1.70 15.93 -14.43
CA LYS A 185 1.77 17.30 -13.93
C LYS A 185 2.47 17.18 -12.58
N LEU A 186 3.79 17.29 -12.62
CA LEU A 186 4.61 17.59 -11.45
C LEU A 186 4.35 19.01 -11.00
#